data_3f11434e508de9a39802ecc03f4b322c
#
_entry.id   3f11434e508de9a39802ecc03f4b322c
#
_cell.length_a   1.000
_cell.length_b   1.000
_cell.length_c   1.000
_cell.angle_alpha   90.00
_cell.angle_beta   90.00
_cell.angle_gamma   90.00
#
_symmetry.space_group_name_H-M   'P 1'
#
loop_
_entity.id
_entity.type
_entity.pdbx_description
1 polymer ?
#
loop_
_entity_poly.entity_id
_entity_poly.type
_entity_poly.pdbx_seq_one_letter_code
_entity_poly.pdbx_strand_id
1 'polypeptide(L)'
;VVMEVGKKYFEELIDKMKEEKGVKQDVDLDADDLKKLAEQFKAEYKAKIGEDFPTDPKVQLMEAVKAVFRSWDNPRANVYRRDNDIPYSWGTAVNVQMMAFGNMGDDCGTGVAFTRDPATGENGLFGEFLTNAQGEDVVAGVRTPMHISEMEEKFPEAFKQFKDVCKTLETHYRDMQDMEFTVEHGKLYMLQTRNGKRTAKAALKIACDLVDEGMRTEEEAVAMIDPRNLDSLLHPQFDAKALKEAAPMAKALGASPGAACGKIVFTADDAVAWAERGEKVVLVRLETSPEDITGMK
;
A
#
# COMPACT_ATOMS: atom_id res chain seq x y z
N VAL A 1 -13.01 -1.95 13.61
CA VAL A 1 -12.19 -3.18 13.62
C VAL A 1 -12.03 -3.70 15.03
N VAL A 2 -11.42 -2.91 15.94
CA VAL A 2 -11.16 -3.37 17.34
C VAL A 2 -12.45 -3.63 18.10
N MET A 3 -13.44 -2.77 17.91
CA MET A 3 -14.69 -2.76 18.68
C MET A 3 -15.89 -3.31 17.90
N GLU A 4 -15.67 -3.87 16.72
CA GLU A 4 -16.69 -4.49 15.85
C GLU A 4 -17.86 -3.55 15.44
N VAL A 5 -17.70 -2.25 15.61
CA VAL A 5 -18.63 -1.24 15.08
C VAL A 5 -18.24 -0.96 13.62
N GLY A 6 -19.21 -0.99 12.72
CA GLY A 6 -18.97 -0.76 11.29
C GLY A 6 -18.40 0.64 11.01
N LYS A 7 -17.35 0.73 10.17
CA LYS A 7 -16.68 1.98 9.79
C LYS A 7 -17.67 3.02 9.25
N LYS A 8 -18.66 2.59 8.49
CA LYS A 8 -19.70 3.42 7.87
C LYS A 8 -20.39 4.40 8.82
N TYR A 9 -20.67 3.97 10.06
CA TYR A 9 -21.35 4.85 11.03
C TYR A 9 -20.50 6.05 11.43
N PHE A 10 -19.18 5.88 11.49
CA PHE A 10 -18.24 6.96 11.81
C PHE A 10 -18.01 7.86 10.60
N GLU A 11 -17.93 7.29 9.40
CA GLU A 11 -17.82 8.04 8.15
C GLU A 11 -19.01 8.95 7.92
N GLU A 12 -20.25 8.48 8.16
CA GLU A 12 -21.46 9.28 8.08
C GLU A 12 -21.43 10.49 9.04
N LEU A 13 -20.84 10.36 10.23
CA LEU A 13 -20.69 11.48 11.16
C LEU A 13 -19.65 12.49 10.67
N ILE A 14 -18.55 12.03 10.07
CA ILE A 14 -17.54 12.92 9.48
C ILE A 14 -18.13 13.67 8.29
N ASP A 15 -18.82 12.99 7.40
CA ASP A 15 -19.44 13.60 6.21
C ASP A 15 -20.48 14.65 6.59
N LYS A 16 -21.32 14.35 7.59
CA LYS A 16 -22.28 15.30 8.13
C LYS A 16 -21.60 16.54 8.71
N MET A 17 -20.50 16.38 9.45
CA MET A 17 -19.73 17.51 9.98
C MET A 17 -19.14 18.36 8.86
N LYS A 18 -18.60 17.73 7.81
CA LYS A 18 -18.11 18.43 6.61
C LYS A 18 -19.20 19.22 5.91
N GLU A 19 -20.39 18.63 5.76
CA GLU A 19 -21.56 19.33 5.18
C GLU A 19 -21.97 20.53 6.03
N GLU A 20 -22.07 20.39 7.36
CA GLU A 20 -22.39 21.46 8.29
C GLU A 20 -21.41 22.64 8.24
N LYS A 21 -20.12 22.35 7.99
CA LYS A 21 -19.04 23.34 7.87
C LYS A 21 -18.84 23.86 6.45
N GLY A 22 -19.43 23.22 5.44
CA GLY A 22 -19.25 23.57 4.04
C GLY A 22 -17.86 23.27 3.50
N VAL A 23 -17.15 22.31 4.09
CA VAL A 23 -15.82 21.85 3.69
C VAL A 23 -15.88 20.50 2.97
N LYS A 24 -14.84 20.16 2.21
CA LYS A 24 -14.83 18.94 1.39
C LYS A 24 -13.89 17.86 1.93
N GLN A 25 -12.80 18.25 2.58
CA GLN A 25 -11.77 17.32 3.04
C GLN A 25 -11.73 17.26 4.57
N ASP A 26 -11.33 16.13 5.11
CA ASP A 26 -11.21 15.90 6.56
C ASP A 26 -10.18 16.85 7.18
N VAL A 27 -9.12 17.18 6.44
CA VAL A 27 -8.07 18.12 6.85
C VAL A 27 -8.54 19.57 7.00
N ASP A 28 -9.72 19.91 6.46
CA ASP A 28 -10.34 21.24 6.59
C ASP A 28 -11.08 21.41 7.92
N LEU A 29 -11.26 20.33 8.69
CA LEU A 29 -11.89 20.35 10.01
C LEU A 29 -10.91 20.86 11.07
N ASP A 30 -11.36 21.80 11.88
CA ASP A 30 -10.53 22.36 12.96
C ASP A 30 -10.55 21.49 14.24
N ALA A 31 -9.74 21.88 15.22
CA ALA A 31 -9.61 21.13 16.48
C ALA A 31 -10.92 21.05 17.27
N ASP A 32 -11.77 22.08 17.20
CA ASP A 32 -13.08 22.10 17.89
C ASP A 32 -14.07 21.16 17.19
N ASP A 33 -14.01 21.06 15.87
CA ASP A 33 -14.83 20.14 15.08
C ASP A 33 -14.43 18.70 15.38
N LEU A 34 -13.12 18.40 15.40
CA LEU A 34 -12.60 17.08 15.74
C LEU A 34 -12.95 16.67 17.18
N LYS A 35 -12.96 17.63 18.12
CA LYS A 35 -13.40 17.37 19.48
C LYS A 35 -14.89 17.00 19.54
N LYS A 36 -15.73 17.69 18.80
CA LYS A 36 -17.17 17.36 18.70
C LYS A 36 -17.38 16.00 18.06
N LEU A 37 -16.64 15.69 16.99
CA LEU A 37 -16.66 14.36 16.35
C LEU A 37 -16.24 13.26 17.33
N ALA A 38 -15.21 13.46 18.13
CA ALA A 38 -14.80 12.50 19.13
C ALA A 38 -15.90 12.18 20.14
N GLU A 39 -16.65 13.18 20.60
CA GLU A 39 -17.79 12.97 21.49
C GLU A 39 -18.96 12.25 20.77
N GLN A 40 -19.24 12.60 19.51
CA GLN A 40 -20.25 11.90 18.70
C GLN A 40 -19.86 10.44 18.47
N PHE A 41 -18.57 10.14 18.21
CA PHE A 41 -18.06 8.76 18.06
C PHE A 41 -18.25 7.95 19.34
N LYS A 42 -17.97 8.53 20.50
CA LYS A 42 -18.20 7.86 21.79
C LYS A 42 -19.71 7.58 22.01
N ALA A 43 -20.57 8.52 21.66
CA ALA A 43 -22.02 8.34 21.76
C ALA A 43 -22.52 7.24 20.81
N GLU A 44 -22.04 7.23 19.56
CA GLU A 44 -22.39 6.18 18.59
C GLU A 44 -21.85 4.81 19.04
N TYR A 45 -20.63 4.75 19.55
CA TYR A 45 -20.08 3.54 20.14
C TYR A 45 -20.97 3.00 21.27
N LYS A 46 -21.36 3.86 22.21
CA LYS A 46 -22.27 3.49 23.32
C LYS A 46 -23.63 3.00 22.82
N ALA A 47 -24.17 3.65 21.78
CA ALA A 47 -25.44 3.23 21.19
C ALA A 47 -25.40 1.85 20.55
N LYS A 48 -24.24 1.46 19.95
CA LYS A 48 -24.06 0.17 19.27
C LYS A 48 -23.63 -0.95 20.19
N ILE A 49 -22.77 -0.68 21.15
CA ILE A 49 -22.17 -1.68 22.03
C ILE A 49 -22.91 -1.79 23.38
N GLY A 50 -23.57 -0.73 23.81
CA GLY A 50 -24.28 -0.68 25.09
C GLY A 50 -23.40 -0.24 26.27
N GLU A 51 -22.10 -0.02 26.06
CA GLU A 51 -21.13 0.36 27.07
C GLU A 51 -20.39 1.64 26.65
N ASP A 52 -19.90 2.38 27.65
CA ASP A 52 -19.07 3.55 27.37
C ASP A 52 -17.74 3.17 26.73
N PHE A 53 -17.24 4.01 25.81
CA PHE A 53 -15.91 3.82 25.26
C PHE A 53 -14.85 3.88 26.37
N PRO A 54 -13.97 2.86 26.51
CA PRO A 54 -13.03 2.81 27.62
C PRO A 54 -12.04 3.95 27.57
N THR A 55 -11.84 4.64 28.70
CA THR A 55 -10.89 5.75 28.84
C THR A 55 -9.58 5.33 29.49
N ASP A 56 -9.50 4.16 30.11
CA ASP A 56 -8.26 3.59 30.66
C ASP A 56 -7.36 3.10 29.50
N PRO A 57 -6.13 3.63 29.37
CA PRO A 57 -5.22 3.24 28.29
C PRO A 57 -4.85 1.75 28.31
N LYS A 58 -4.78 1.13 29.50
CA LYS A 58 -4.48 -0.31 29.61
C LYS A 58 -5.63 -1.16 29.08
N VAL A 59 -6.87 -0.75 29.39
CA VAL A 59 -8.07 -1.42 28.85
C VAL A 59 -8.10 -1.29 27.33
N GLN A 60 -7.87 -0.08 26.78
CA GLN A 60 -7.79 0.13 25.34
C GLN A 60 -6.72 -0.74 24.68
N LEU A 61 -5.52 -0.80 25.27
CA LEU A 61 -4.43 -1.64 24.79
C LEU A 61 -4.82 -3.12 24.77
N MET A 62 -5.38 -3.62 25.87
CA MET A 62 -5.76 -5.03 25.97
C MET A 62 -6.87 -5.41 24.99
N GLU A 63 -7.84 -4.54 24.76
CA GLU A 63 -8.87 -4.78 23.75
C GLU A 63 -8.29 -4.76 22.33
N ALA A 64 -7.33 -3.87 22.04
CA ALA A 64 -6.60 -3.87 20.76
C ALA A 64 -5.80 -5.17 20.56
N VAL A 65 -5.08 -5.64 21.58
CA VAL A 65 -4.35 -6.93 21.56
C VAL A 65 -5.30 -8.10 21.27
N LYS A 66 -6.43 -8.16 21.99
CA LYS A 66 -7.46 -9.19 21.75
C LYS A 66 -8.00 -9.13 20.31
N ALA A 67 -8.23 -7.93 19.79
CA ALA A 67 -8.71 -7.76 18.42
C ALA A 67 -7.71 -8.29 17.37
N VAL A 68 -6.41 -8.08 17.58
CA VAL A 68 -5.37 -8.64 16.69
C VAL A 68 -5.41 -10.17 16.73
N PHE A 69 -5.52 -10.79 17.90
CA PHE A 69 -5.62 -12.25 17.97
C PHE A 69 -6.91 -12.78 17.31
N ARG A 70 -8.05 -12.13 17.55
CA ARG A 70 -9.32 -12.49 16.88
C ARG A 70 -9.27 -12.34 15.36
N SER A 71 -8.48 -11.38 14.85
CA SER A 71 -8.36 -11.16 13.42
C SER A 71 -7.77 -12.33 12.64
N TRP A 72 -7.08 -13.25 13.31
CA TRP A 72 -6.58 -14.50 12.73
C TRP A 72 -7.70 -15.32 12.09
N ASP A 73 -8.89 -15.32 12.68
CA ASP A 73 -10.04 -16.09 12.23
C ASP A 73 -10.98 -15.33 11.27
N ASN A 74 -10.64 -14.09 10.91
CA ASN A 74 -11.42 -13.31 9.95
C ASN A 74 -11.48 -14.00 8.58
N PRO A 75 -12.63 -13.95 7.86
CA PRO A 75 -12.77 -14.54 6.54
C PRO A 75 -11.68 -14.13 5.55
N ARG A 76 -11.32 -12.83 5.53
CA ARG A 76 -10.24 -12.30 4.69
C ARG A 76 -8.88 -12.92 5.03
N ALA A 77 -8.58 -13.09 6.32
CA ALA A 77 -7.33 -13.69 6.78
C ALA A 77 -7.28 -15.19 6.41
N ASN A 78 -8.41 -15.89 6.49
CA ASN A 78 -8.51 -17.30 6.08
C ASN A 78 -8.25 -17.49 4.59
N VAL A 79 -8.81 -16.61 3.74
CA VAL A 79 -8.55 -16.63 2.28
C VAL A 79 -7.08 -16.36 2.01
N TYR A 80 -6.51 -15.30 2.60
CA TYR A 80 -5.11 -14.94 2.43
C TYR A 80 -4.16 -16.07 2.81
N ARG A 81 -4.39 -16.74 3.95
CA ARG A 81 -3.55 -17.87 4.38
C ARG A 81 -3.62 -19.04 3.42
N ARG A 82 -4.82 -19.38 2.97
CA ARG A 82 -5.01 -20.45 1.97
C ARG A 82 -4.26 -20.15 0.67
N ASP A 83 -4.37 -18.92 0.19
CA ASP A 83 -3.78 -18.51 -1.09
C ASP A 83 -2.24 -18.37 -1.03
N ASN A 84 -1.67 -18.30 0.18
CA ASN A 84 -0.23 -18.20 0.43
C ASN A 84 0.35 -19.42 1.16
N ASP A 85 -0.38 -20.54 1.25
CA ASP A 85 0.05 -21.78 1.89
C ASP A 85 0.53 -21.60 3.35
N ILE A 86 -0.09 -20.67 4.10
CA ILE A 86 0.25 -20.39 5.49
C ILE A 86 -0.54 -21.33 6.42
N PRO A 87 0.14 -22.20 7.21
CA PRO A 87 -0.52 -23.11 8.12
C PRO A 87 -1.35 -22.38 9.18
N TYR A 88 -2.57 -22.86 9.42
CA TYR A 88 -3.44 -22.29 10.45
C TYR A 88 -2.80 -22.37 11.87
N SER A 89 -1.99 -23.41 12.10
CA SER A 89 -1.32 -23.66 13.38
C SER A 89 -0.26 -22.64 13.76
N TRP A 90 0.16 -21.75 12.84
CA TRP A 90 1.17 -20.74 13.16
C TRP A 90 0.66 -19.67 14.11
N GLY A 91 -0.61 -19.28 13.98
CA GLY A 91 -1.17 -18.18 14.75
C GLY A 91 -0.60 -16.82 14.33
N THR A 92 -0.83 -15.81 15.15
CA THR A 92 -0.33 -14.45 14.94
C THR A 92 0.32 -13.91 16.21
N ALA A 93 1.08 -12.83 16.08
CA ALA A 93 1.73 -12.13 17.18
C ALA A 93 1.31 -10.65 17.23
N VAL A 94 1.50 -10.02 18.38
CA VAL A 94 1.21 -8.61 18.61
C VAL A 94 2.47 -7.90 19.08
N ASN A 95 2.82 -6.82 18.41
CA ASN A 95 3.83 -5.88 18.87
C ASN A 95 3.14 -4.61 19.37
N VAL A 96 3.57 -4.12 20.53
CA VAL A 96 3.17 -2.81 21.05
C VAL A 96 4.29 -1.83 20.74
N GLN A 97 4.02 -0.88 19.86
CA GLN A 97 5.00 0.08 19.38
C GLN A 97 4.56 1.49 19.73
N MET A 98 5.53 2.32 20.13
CA MET A 98 5.30 3.75 20.31
C MET A 98 4.92 4.40 18.98
N MET A 99 3.93 5.30 19.02
CA MET A 99 3.55 6.08 17.85
C MET A 99 4.61 7.14 17.54
N ALA A 100 4.88 7.36 16.27
CA ALA A 100 5.58 8.52 15.74
C ALA A 100 4.63 9.26 14.80
N PHE A 101 4.59 10.59 14.88
CA PHE A 101 3.57 11.40 14.22
C PHE A 101 4.19 12.24 13.10
N GLY A 102 3.85 11.90 11.85
CA GLY A 102 4.26 12.64 10.65
C GLY A 102 3.41 13.87 10.35
N ASN A 103 2.37 14.14 11.14
CA ASN A 103 1.39 15.20 10.92
C ASN A 103 1.35 16.28 12.03
N MET A 104 2.48 16.51 12.70
CA MET A 104 2.56 17.52 13.77
C MET A 104 3.10 18.89 13.30
N GLY A 105 3.35 19.05 12.01
CA GLY A 105 3.85 20.30 11.43
C GLY A 105 4.67 20.06 10.16
N ASP A 106 5.21 21.15 9.60
CA ASP A 106 5.96 21.13 8.35
C ASP A 106 7.35 20.47 8.47
N ASP A 107 7.85 20.28 9.69
CA ASP A 107 9.06 19.54 10.03
C ASP A 107 8.81 18.05 10.29
N CYS A 108 7.58 17.59 9.98
CA CYS A 108 7.14 16.22 10.10
C CYS A 108 6.71 15.68 8.72
N GLY A 109 6.73 14.36 8.57
CA GLY A 109 6.29 13.71 7.34
C GLY A 109 6.27 12.19 7.46
N THR A 110 5.78 11.53 6.43
CA THR A 110 5.76 10.07 6.33
C THR A 110 5.95 9.63 4.89
N GLY A 111 6.44 8.41 4.68
CA GLY A 111 6.66 7.91 3.34
C GLY A 111 6.89 6.41 3.28
N VAL A 112 6.91 5.96 2.05
CA VAL A 112 7.22 4.58 1.66
C VAL A 112 8.31 4.60 0.61
N ALA A 113 9.26 3.70 0.70
CA ALA A 113 10.32 3.62 -0.29
C ALA A 113 10.89 2.22 -0.45
N PHE A 114 11.44 1.97 -1.62
CA PHE A 114 12.17 0.77 -2.00
C PHE A 114 13.64 1.09 -2.19
N THR A 115 14.51 0.15 -1.88
CA THR A 115 15.96 0.30 -2.14
C THR A 115 16.31 0.18 -3.63
N ARG A 116 15.42 -0.41 -4.43
CA ARG A 116 15.50 -0.54 -5.89
C ARG A 116 14.13 -0.32 -6.51
N ASP A 117 14.09 0.11 -7.77
CA ASP A 117 12.82 0.25 -8.49
C ASP A 117 12.08 -1.09 -8.59
N PRO A 118 10.87 -1.23 -8.03
CA PRO A 118 10.12 -2.48 -8.04
C PRO A 118 9.60 -2.90 -9.43
N ALA A 119 9.58 -1.99 -10.40
CA ALA A 119 9.14 -2.26 -11.75
C ALA A 119 10.28 -2.68 -12.67
N THR A 120 11.45 -2.02 -12.55
CA THR A 120 12.60 -2.22 -13.45
C THR A 120 13.74 -2.99 -12.82
N GLY A 121 13.90 -2.96 -11.50
CA GLY A 121 15.00 -3.53 -10.75
C GLY A 121 16.24 -2.64 -10.68
N GLU A 122 16.18 -1.41 -11.19
CA GLU A 122 17.30 -0.48 -11.13
C GLU A 122 17.66 -0.15 -9.67
N ASN A 123 18.96 -0.12 -9.39
CA ASN A 123 19.48 0.21 -8.08
C ASN A 123 19.31 1.72 -7.82
N GLY A 124 18.66 2.06 -6.72
CA GLY A 124 18.39 3.44 -6.31
C GLY A 124 17.10 3.54 -5.52
N LEU A 125 17.00 4.54 -4.66
CA LEU A 125 15.80 4.78 -3.87
C LEU A 125 14.62 5.15 -4.79
N PHE A 126 13.57 4.38 -4.68
CA PHE A 126 12.29 4.60 -5.35
C PHE A 126 11.19 4.70 -4.32
N GLY A 127 10.40 5.75 -4.36
CA GLY A 127 9.33 5.91 -3.38
C GLY A 127 8.77 7.31 -3.31
N GLU A 128 7.89 7.49 -2.37
CA GLU A 128 7.10 8.70 -2.21
C GLU A 128 7.01 9.10 -0.73
N PHE A 129 6.89 10.38 -0.47
CA PHE A 129 6.66 10.90 0.88
C PHE A 129 5.74 12.13 0.86
N LEU A 130 5.14 12.42 2.00
CA LEU A 130 4.34 13.61 2.24
C LEU A 130 4.83 14.33 3.49
N THR A 131 4.90 15.65 3.44
CA THR A 131 5.08 16.48 4.64
C THR A 131 3.75 16.67 5.37
N ASN A 132 3.82 16.83 6.67
CA ASN A 132 2.65 17.03 7.55
C ASN A 132 1.52 16.06 7.23
N ALA A 133 1.82 14.75 7.32
CA ALA A 133 0.93 13.66 6.89
C ALA A 133 1.11 12.40 7.72
N GLN A 134 0.11 11.56 7.74
CA GLN A 134 0.17 10.19 8.25
C GLN A 134 0.26 9.17 7.10
N GLY A 135 0.61 7.91 7.42
CA GLY A 135 0.78 6.86 6.41
C GLY A 135 -0.45 6.64 5.53
N GLU A 136 -1.64 6.83 6.09
CA GLU A 136 -2.91 6.71 5.35
C GLU A 136 -3.02 7.77 4.24
N ASP A 137 -2.49 8.97 4.44
CA ASP A 137 -2.54 10.05 3.45
C ASP A 137 -1.71 9.74 2.20
N VAL A 138 -0.60 8.99 2.37
CA VAL A 138 0.26 8.55 1.25
C VAL A 138 -0.49 7.53 0.38
N VAL A 139 -1.25 6.63 1.02
CA VAL A 139 -1.93 5.51 0.33
C VAL A 139 -3.29 5.92 -0.22
N ALA A 140 -3.97 6.86 0.44
CA ALA A 140 -5.33 7.27 0.07
C ALA A 140 -5.42 8.12 -1.22
N GLY A 141 -4.28 8.66 -1.70
CA GLY A 141 -4.24 9.48 -2.92
C GLY A 141 -4.96 10.84 -2.81
N VAL A 142 -5.29 11.28 -1.59
CA VAL A 142 -5.98 12.56 -1.33
C VAL A 142 -5.05 13.75 -1.62
N ARG A 143 -3.76 13.56 -1.39
CA ARG A 143 -2.69 14.54 -1.68
C ARG A 143 -1.69 13.92 -2.65
N THR A 144 -1.14 14.72 -3.56
CA THR A 144 -0.07 14.24 -4.46
C THR A 144 1.24 14.09 -3.68
N PRO A 145 1.77 12.86 -3.54
CA PRO A 145 3.05 12.66 -2.87
C PRO A 145 4.21 13.27 -3.65
N MET A 146 5.26 13.62 -2.94
CA MET A 146 6.54 14.03 -3.51
C MET A 146 7.42 12.79 -3.74
N HIS A 147 8.29 12.85 -4.74
CA HIS A 147 9.26 11.78 -4.97
C HIS A 147 10.27 11.72 -3.82
N ILE A 148 10.71 10.52 -3.45
CA ILE A 148 11.61 10.30 -2.29
C ILE A 148 12.91 11.11 -2.38
N SER A 149 13.41 11.44 -3.57
CA SER A 149 14.60 12.28 -3.75
C SER A 149 14.41 13.72 -3.25
N GLU A 150 13.18 14.24 -3.28
CA GLU A 150 12.87 15.59 -2.79
C GLU A 150 12.93 15.68 -1.25
N MET A 151 12.96 14.53 -0.57
CA MET A 151 13.17 14.47 0.88
C MET A 151 14.55 15.07 1.29
N GLU A 152 15.55 15.03 0.41
CA GLU A 152 16.88 15.62 0.67
C GLU A 152 16.79 17.14 0.91
N GLU A 153 15.89 17.82 0.22
CA GLU A 153 15.69 19.27 0.40
C GLU A 153 14.86 19.59 1.65
N LYS A 154 13.87 18.75 1.96
CA LYS A 154 12.94 18.97 3.07
C LYS A 154 13.49 18.52 4.41
N PHE A 155 14.16 17.38 4.45
CA PHE A 155 14.66 16.72 5.67
C PHE A 155 16.07 16.18 5.44
N PRO A 156 17.10 17.02 5.21
CA PRO A 156 18.43 16.57 4.79
C PRO A 156 19.08 15.56 5.75
N GLU A 157 19.01 15.79 7.06
CA GLU A 157 19.59 14.88 8.05
C GLU A 157 18.81 13.55 8.13
N ALA A 158 17.49 13.60 8.11
CA ALA A 158 16.67 12.39 8.10
C ALA A 158 16.87 11.59 6.80
N PHE A 159 17.00 12.25 5.65
CA PHE A 159 17.27 11.60 4.37
C PHE A 159 18.65 10.90 4.35
N LYS A 160 19.66 11.55 4.91
CA LYS A 160 20.99 10.93 5.06
C LYS A 160 20.92 9.67 5.92
N GLN A 161 20.29 9.75 7.09
CA GLN A 161 20.07 8.60 7.97
C GLN A 161 19.27 7.51 7.24
N PHE A 162 18.24 7.89 6.48
CA PHE A 162 17.42 6.95 5.71
C PHE A 162 18.25 6.17 4.69
N LYS A 163 19.12 6.84 3.93
CA LYS A 163 20.05 6.18 2.99
C LYS A 163 20.97 5.17 3.69
N ASP A 164 21.48 5.51 4.86
CA ASP A 164 22.34 4.60 5.62
C ASP A 164 21.56 3.37 6.13
N VAL A 165 20.32 3.57 6.58
CA VAL A 165 19.41 2.48 6.97
C VAL A 165 19.09 1.58 5.78
N CYS A 166 18.75 2.15 4.62
CA CYS A 166 18.47 1.42 3.40
C CYS A 166 19.63 0.49 3.02
N LYS A 167 20.86 1.02 3.03
CA LYS A 167 22.07 0.24 2.76
C LYS A 167 22.26 -0.89 3.78
N THR A 168 22.05 -0.59 5.05
CA THR A 168 22.18 -1.57 6.13
C THR A 168 21.18 -2.70 5.96
N LEU A 169 19.91 -2.39 5.68
CA LEU A 169 18.85 -3.37 5.52
C LEU A 169 19.06 -4.23 4.26
N GLU A 170 19.36 -3.61 3.12
CA GLU A 170 19.61 -4.36 1.88
C GLU A 170 20.81 -5.30 2.02
N THR A 171 21.89 -4.84 2.65
CA THR A 171 23.07 -5.66 2.93
C THR A 171 22.76 -6.81 3.89
N HIS A 172 21.97 -6.55 4.94
CA HIS A 172 21.61 -7.56 5.93
C HIS A 172 20.71 -8.65 5.35
N TYR A 173 19.65 -8.25 4.66
CA TYR A 173 18.71 -9.19 4.06
C TYR A 173 19.20 -9.77 2.73
N ARG A 174 20.20 -9.16 2.13
CA ARG A 174 20.75 -9.50 0.81
C ARG A 174 19.63 -9.56 -0.24
N ASP A 175 18.71 -8.60 -0.17
CA ASP A 175 17.57 -8.46 -1.07
C ASP A 175 17.01 -7.04 -1.00
N MET A 176 16.37 -6.61 -2.08
CA MET A 176 15.62 -5.36 -2.16
C MET A 176 14.63 -5.23 -1.01
N GLN A 177 14.59 -4.09 -0.37
CA GLN A 177 13.70 -3.79 0.76
C GLN A 177 12.63 -2.79 0.39
N ASP A 178 11.43 -3.03 0.93
CA ASP A 178 10.26 -2.15 0.96
C ASP A 178 10.13 -1.63 2.39
N MET A 179 10.14 -0.32 2.56
CA MET A 179 10.26 0.32 3.86
C MET A 179 9.18 1.38 4.05
N GLU A 180 8.69 1.46 5.28
CA GLU A 180 7.80 2.51 5.74
C GLU A 180 8.52 3.33 6.82
N PHE A 181 8.42 4.64 6.74
CA PHE A 181 9.09 5.54 7.70
C PHE A 181 8.24 6.77 8.03
N THR A 182 8.54 7.37 9.16
CA THR A 182 7.97 8.66 9.60
C THR A 182 9.11 9.58 10.05
N VAL A 183 8.98 10.85 9.75
CA VAL A 183 9.81 11.92 10.31
C VAL A 183 8.95 12.72 11.28
N GLU A 184 9.36 12.79 12.54
CA GLU A 184 8.72 13.59 13.58
C GLU A 184 9.72 14.61 14.09
N HIS A 185 9.44 15.91 13.89
CA HIS A 185 10.33 17.01 14.23
C HIS A 185 11.76 16.81 13.73
N GLY A 186 11.90 16.48 12.45
CA GLY A 186 13.18 16.23 11.79
C GLY A 186 13.87 14.91 12.14
N LYS A 187 13.33 14.12 13.07
CA LYS A 187 13.89 12.84 13.48
C LYS A 187 13.25 11.69 12.71
N LEU A 188 14.09 10.83 12.12
CA LEU A 188 13.66 9.64 11.40
C LEU A 188 13.22 8.50 12.34
N TYR A 189 12.10 7.88 12.04
CA TYR A 189 11.62 6.64 12.65
C TYR A 189 11.29 5.63 11.56
N MET A 190 11.92 4.47 11.62
CA MET A 190 11.57 3.34 10.76
C MET A 190 10.37 2.61 11.35
N LEU A 191 9.34 2.39 10.54
CA LEU A 191 8.11 1.74 10.98
C LEU A 191 8.09 0.27 10.60
N GLN A 192 8.48 -0.05 9.36
CA GLN A 192 8.46 -1.40 8.82
C GLN A 192 9.52 -1.57 7.74
N THR A 193 10.05 -2.79 7.63
CA THR A 193 10.81 -3.25 6.47
C THR A 193 10.35 -4.65 6.09
N ARG A 194 10.37 -4.94 4.81
CA ARG A 194 10.07 -6.26 4.24
C ARG A 194 10.78 -6.44 2.90
N ASN A 195 10.91 -7.68 2.44
CA ASN A 195 11.38 -7.92 1.08
C ASN A 195 10.41 -7.30 0.09
N GLY A 196 10.92 -6.47 -0.80
CA GLY A 196 10.12 -5.69 -1.75
C GLY A 196 9.39 -6.57 -2.76
N LYS A 197 8.07 -6.38 -2.86
CA LYS A 197 7.30 -6.93 -3.97
C LYS A 197 7.75 -6.27 -5.27
N ARG A 198 7.91 -7.06 -6.31
CA ARG A 198 8.51 -6.60 -7.58
C ARG A 198 7.93 -7.35 -8.77
N THR A 199 8.05 -6.77 -9.94
CA THR A 199 7.70 -7.46 -11.20
C THR A 199 8.67 -8.62 -11.47
N ALA A 200 8.28 -9.58 -12.30
CA ALA A 200 9.16 -10.67 -12.72
C ALA A 200 10.45 -10.15 -13.40
N LYS A 201 10.34 -9.10 -14.21
CA LYS A 201 11.49 -8.45 -14.86
C LYS A 201 12.45 -7.86 -13.83
N ALA A 202 11.92 -7.13 -12.85
CA ALA A 202 12.73 -6.57 -11.78
C ALA A 202 13.36 -7.66 -10.92
N ALA A 203 12.65 -8.76 -10.64
CA ALA A 203 13.18 -9.88 -9.87
C ALA A 203 14.41 -10.50 -10.52
N LEU A 204 14.39 -10.74 -11.85
CA LEU A 204 15.56 -11.26 -12.58
C LEU A 204 16.73 -10.28 -12.55
N LYS A 205 16.46 -8.99 -12.84
CA LYS A 205 17.51 -7.97 -12.81
C LYS A 205 18.16 -7.87 -11.43
N ILE A 206 17.36 -7.78 -10.37
CA ILE A 206 17.85 -7.68 -9.00
C ILE A 206 18.67 -8.92 -8.63
N ALA A 207 18.24 -10.12 -9.00
CA ALA A 207 18.98 -11.34 -8.73
C ALA A 207 20.37 -11.32 -9.39
N CYS A 208 20.46 -10.90 -10.65
CA CYS A 208 21.74 -10.74 -11.36
C CYS A 208 22.62 -9.66 -10.69
N ASP A 209 22.04 -8.48 -10.43
CA ASP A 209 22.78 -7.36 -9.82
C ASP A 209 23.35 -7.75 -8.44
N LEU A 210 22.60 -8.51 -7.62
CA LEU A 210 23.06 -8.98 -6.30
C LEU A 210 24.23 -9.96 -6.40
N VAL A 211 24.34 -10.75 -7.49
CA VAL A 211 25.51 -11.59 -7.76
C VAL A 211 26.69 -10.71 -8.17
N ASP A 212 26.49 -9.79 -9.09
CA ASP A 212 27.54 -8.87 -9.58
C ASP A 212 28.08 -7.98 -8.44
N GLU A 213 27.22 -7.58 -7.51
CA GLU A 213 27.57 -6.83 -6.31
C GLU A 213 28.22 -7.69 -5.20
N GLY A 214 28.31 -9.02 -5.40
CA GLY A 214 28.90 -9.97 -4.45
C GLY A 214 28.07 -10.22 -3.19
N MET A 215 26.79 -9.86 -3.20
CA MET A 215 25.88 -10.09 -2.07
C MET A 215 25.28 -11.49 -2.07
N ARG A 216 25.23 -12.16 -3.22
CA ARG A 216 24.69 -13.52 -3.39
C ARG A 216 25.56 -14.36 -4.31
N THR A 217 25.49 -15.69 -4.16
CA THR A 217 26.00 -16.62 -5.18
C THR A 217 24.99 -16.79 -6.31
N GLU A 218 25.40 -17.35 -7.44
CA GLU A 218 24.51 -17.68 -8.56
C GLU A 218 23.37 -18.62 -8.12
N GLU A 219 23.69 -19.64 -7.31
CA GLU A 219 22.71 -20.59 -6.79
C GLU A 219 21.69 -19.91 -5.87
N GLU A 220 22.15 -19.02 -4.99
CA GLU A 220 21.28 -18.24 -4.12
C GLU A 220 20.37 -17.32 -4.94
N ALA A 221 20.89 -16.69 -5.99
CA ALA A 221 20.14 -15.81 -6.88
C ALA A 221 19.06 -16.58 -7.66
N VAL A 222 19.37 -17.77 -8.17
CA VAL A 222 18.38 -18.64 -8.81
C VAL A 222 17.28 -19.04 -7.82
N ALA A 223 17.64 -19.36 -6.58
CA ALA A 223 16.66 -19.71 -5.54
C ALA A 223 15.72 -18.56 -5.12
N MET A 224 16.09 -17.30 -5.40
CA MET A 224 15.20 -16.14 -5.16
C MET A 224 14.06 -16.03 -6.17
N ILE A 225 14.18 -16.66 -7.33
CA ILE A 225 13.21 -16.52 -8.43
C ILE A 225 12.11 -17.57 -8.26
N ASP A 226 10.87 -17.11 -8.05
CA ASP A 226 9.71 -18.00 -8.10
C ASP A 226 9.46 -18.40 -9.57
N PRO A 227 9.52 -19.71 -9.92
CA PRO A 227 9.27 -20.16 -11.30
C PRO A 227 7.94 -19.70 -11.88
N ARG A 228 6.91 -19.56 -11.05
CA ARG A 228 5.60 -19.06 -11.47
C ARG A 228 5.64 -17.64 -12.03
N ASN A 229 6.58 -16.82 -11.57
CA ASN A 229 6.77 -15.47 -12.07
C ASN A 229 7.37 -15.43 -13.48
N LEU A 230 8.06 -16.52 -13.91
CA LEU A 230 8.64 -16.57 -15.25
C LEU A 230 7.57 -16.64 -16.35
N ASP A 231 6.44 -17.26 -16.07
CA ASP A 231 5.31 -17.29 -17.01
C ASP A 231 4.87 -15.90 -17.42
N SER A 232 4.95 -14.93 -16.49
CA SER A 232 4.58 -13.54 -16.77
C SER A 232 5.48 -12.86 -17.81
N LEU A 233 6.72 -13.33 -17.99
CA LEU A 233 7.66 -12.83 -18.99
C LEU A 233 7.37 -13.39 -20.38
N LEU A 234 6.62 -14.48 -20.45
CA LEU A 234 6.20 -15.13 -21.69
C LEU A 234 4.87 -14.56 -22.23
N HIS A 235 4.22 -13.67 -21.46
CA HIS A 235 3.01 -13.01 -21.92
C HIS A 235 3.28 -12.12 -23.14
N PRO A 236 2.31 -11.97 -24.05
CA PRO A 236 2.39 -11.08 -25.19
C PRO A 236 2.77 -9.65 -24.77
N GLN A 237 3.67 -9.05 -25.49
CA GLN A 237 4.09 -7.65 -25.28
C GLN A 237 3.94 -6.88 -26.60
N PHE A 238 3.72 -5.57 -26.50
CA PHE A 238 3.78 -4.73 -27.68
C PHE A 238 5.23 -4.60 -28.18
N ASP A 239 5.40 -4.48 -29.48
CA ASP A 239 6.69 -4.17 -30.06
C ASP A 239 7.23 -2.84 -29.49
N ALA A 240 8.48 -2.84 -29.01
CA ALA A 240 9.06 -1.72 -28.29
C ALA A 240 9.18 -0.46 -29.16
N LYS A 241 9.38 -0.60 -30.49
CA LYS A 241 9.46 0.50 -31.42
C LYS A 241 8.06 1.07 -31.67
N ALA A 242 7.09 0.20 -31.94
CA ALA A 242 5.70 0.61 -32.13
C ALA A 242 5.14 1.34 -30.92
N LEU A 243 5.50 0.87 -29.70
CA LEU A 243 5.06 1.51 -28.45
C LEU A 243 5.64 2.92 -28.27
N LYS A 244 6.90 3.13 -28.69
CA LYS A 244 7.53 4.46 -28.66
C LYS A 244 6.95 5.44 -29.66
N GLU A 245 6.50 4.94 -30.81
CA GLU A 245 5.90 5.73 -31.89
C GLU A 245 4.40 5.99 -31.67
N ALA A 246 3.75 5.20 -30.82
CA ALA A 246 2.32 5.34 -30.54
C ALA A 246 2.03 6.58 -29.67
N ALA A 247 0.93 7.25 -29.97
CA ALA A 247 0.39 8.31 -29.13
C ALA A 247 -0.67 7.69 -28.18
N PRO A 248 -0.37 7.51 -26.88
CA PRO A 248 -1.33 6.91 -25.97
C PRO A 248 -2.52 7.85 -25.73
N MET A 249 -3.74 7.31 -25.79
CA MET A 249 -4.95 8.08 -25.45
C MET A 249 -5.07 8.34 -23.94
N ALA A 250 -4.57 7.42 -23.14
CA ALA A 250 -4.59 7.51 -21.66
C ALA A 250 -3.44 6.68 -21.08
N LYS A 251 -3.13 6.96 -19.81
CA LYS A 251 -2.20 6.17 -18.99
C LYS A 251 -2.94 5.67 -17.76
N ALA A 252 -2.64 4.44 -17.35
CA ALA A 252 -3.15 3.84 -16.14
C ALA A 252 -2.04 3.07 -15.42
N LEU A 253 -2.31 2.63 -14.19
CA LEU A 253 -1.38 1.79 -13.42
C LEU A 253 -1.40 0.36 -13.99
N GLY A 254 -0.22 -0.19 -14.25
CA GLY A 254 -0.07 -1.58 -14.65
C GLY A 254 -0.30 -2.51 -13.46
N ALA A 255 -1.39 -3.28 -13.47
CA ALA A 255 -1.74 -4.22 -12.40
C ALA A 255 -1.34 -5.66 -12.70
N SER A 256 -1.20 -6.02 -13.98
CA SER A 256 -0.76 -7.35 -14.42
C SER A 256 0.08 -7.26 -15.68
N PRO A 257 0.98 -8.24 -15.93
CA PRO A 257 1.77 -8.29 -17.15
C PRO A 257 0.90 -8.62 -18.38
N GLY A 258 1.44 -8.26 -19.56
CA GLY A 258 0.83 -8.62 -20.84
C GLY A 258 0.39 -7.41 -21.67
N ALA A 259 -0.03 -7.71 -22.89
CA ALA A 259 -0.59 -6.75 -23.84
C ALA A 259 -1.86 -7.35 -24.43
N ALA A 260 -2.93 -6.60 -24.43
CA ALA A 260 -4.21 -7.02 -24.96
C ALA A 260 -4.64 -6.09 -26.09
N CYS A 261 -5.23 -6.70 -27.14
CA CYS A 261 -5.85 -5.98 -28.25
C CYS A 261 -7.27 -6.51 -28.45
N GLY A 262 -8.23 -5.61 -28.64
CA GLY A 262 -9.62 -5.99 -28.83
C GLY A 262 -10.53 -4.80 -29.02
N LYS A 263 -11.81 -5.08 -29.20
CA LYS A 263 -12.87 -4.07 -29.25
C LYS A 263 -13.10 -3.50 -27.84
N ILE A 264 -13.35 -2.21 -27.76
CA ILE A 264 -13.60 -1.56 -26.46
C ILE A 264 -15.01 -1.87 -25.99
N VAL A 265 -15.11 -2.29 -24.73
CA VAL A 265 -16.38 -2.43 -23.99
C VAL A 265 -16.27 -1.70 -22.64
N PHE A 266 -17.41 -1.29 -22.09
CA PHE A 266 -17.42 -0.42 -20.92
C PHE A 266 -18.03 -1.05 -19.66
N THR A 267 -18.57 -2.28 -19.78
CA THR A 267 -19.10 -3.03 -18.65
C THR A 267 -18.53 -4.43 -18.62
N ALA A 268 -18.43 -5.01 -17.41
CA ALA A 268 -17.99 -6.40 -17.24
C ALA A 268 -18.92 -7.38 -17.96
N ASP A 269 -20.22 -7.13 -17.92
CA ASP A 269 -21.23 -7.99 -18.58
C ASP A 269 -21.07 -7.96 -20.10
N ASP A 270 -20.83 -6.80 -20.70
CA ASP A 270 -20.52 -6.69 -22.12
C ASP A 270 -19.24 -7.44 -22.48
N ALA A 271 -18.20 -7.34 -21.64
CA ALA A 271 -16.95 -8.06 -21.86
C ALA A 271 -17.20 -9.58 -21.91
N VAL A 272 -17.93 -10.12 -20.94
CA VAL A 272 -18.31 -11.54 -20.91
C VAL A 272 -19.13 -11.91 -22.14
N ALA A 273 -20.20 -11.17 -22.43
CA ALA A 273 -21.12 -11.48 -23.55
C ALA A 273 -20.44 -11.43 -24.93
N TRP A 274 -19.45 -10.56 -25.11
CA TRP A 274 -18.70 -10.46 -26.36
C TRP A 274 -17.62 -11.54 -26.45
N ALA A 275 -16.94 -11.85 -25.32
CA ALA A 275 -15.99 -12.95 -25.27
C ALA A 275 -16.64 -14.30 -25.56
N GLU A 276 -17.84 -14.56 -25.05
CA GLU A 276 -18.64 -15.76 -25.37
C GLU A 276 -18.98 -15.91 -26.87
N ARG A 277 -19.03 -14.78 -27.59
CA ARG A 277 -19.19 -14.76 -29.05
C ARG A 277 -17.87 -14.94 -29.82
N GLY A 278 -16.76 -15.14 -29.12
CA GLY A 278 -15.43 -15.28 -29.71
C GLY A 278 -14.75 -13.97 -30.09
N GLU A 279 -15.29 -12.82 -29.65
CA GLU A 279 -14.68 -11.50 -29.87
C GLU A 279 -13.57 -11.24 -28.86
N LYS A 280 -12.47 -10.65 -29.33
CA LYS A 280 -11.46 -10.09 -28.44
C LYS A 280 -11.89 -8.71 -27.97
N VAL A 281 -11.92 -8.49 -26.66
CA VAL A 281 -12.37 -7.24 -26.06
C VAL A 281 -11.35 -6.67 -25.09
N VAL A 282 -11.42 -5.35 -24.90
CA VAL A 282 -10.70 -4.63 -23.85
C VAL A 282 -11.73 -3.87 -23.03
N LEU A 283 -11.84 -4.21 -21.75
CA LEU A 283 -12.72 -3.53 -20.81
C LEU A 283 -12.07 -2.19 -20.40
N VAL A 284 -12.75 -1.10 -20.65
CA VAL A 284 -12.31 0.26 -20.31
C VAL A 284 -13.27 0.86 -19.28
N ARG A 285 -12.75 1.15 -18.10
CA ARG A 285 -13.51 1.71 -16.99
C ARG A 285 -12.82 2.98 -16.50
N LEU A 286 -13.57 3.86 -15.85
CA LEU A 286 -12.99 4.99 -15.11
C LEU A 286 -12.10 4.46 -13.98
N GLU A 287 -12.63 3.46 -13.26
CA GLU A 287 -11.96 2.69 -12.20
C GLU A 287 -12.39 1.23 -12.32
N THR A 288 -11.45 0.28 -12.18
CA THR A 288 -11.79 -1.14 -12.08
C THR A 288 -12.03 -1.51 -10.62
N SER A 289 -13.08 -2.27 -10.36
CA SER A 289 -13.44 -2.78 -9.04
C SER A 289 -13.32 -4.30 -8.98
N PRO A 290 -13.28 -4.91 -7.79
CA PRO A 290 -13.34 -6.37 -7.65
C PRO A 290 -14.60 -7.01 -8.29
N GLU A 291 -15.66 -6.25 -8.48
CA GLU A 291 -16.90 -6.68 -9.13
C GLU A 291 -16.72 -6.87 -10.65
N ASP A 292 -15.75 -6.18 -11.26
CA ASP A 292 -15.44 -6.27 -12.68
C ASP A 292 -14.61 -7.53 -13.04
N ILE A 293 -14.24 -8.36 -12.06
CA ILE A 293 -13.29 -9.47 -12.24
C ILE A 293 -13.74 -10.51 -13.28
N THR A 294 -15.05 -10.71 -13.42
CA THR A 294 -15.60 -11.63 -14.39
C THR A 294 -15.38 -11.16 -15.84
N GLY A 295 -15.41 -9.85 -16.06
CA GLY A 295 -15.13 -9.24 -17.36
C GLY A 295 -13.64 -8.98 -17.62
N MET A 296 -12.77 -9.16 -16.62
CA MET A 296 -11.32 -9.00 -16.72
C MET A 296 -10.59 -10.32 -17.00
N LYS A 297 -11.24 -11.46 -16.82
CA LYS A 297 -10.73 -12.81 -17.12
C LYS A 297 -11.09 -13.22 -18.54
#